data_54fb9fd969ea0a70975101babbe267ad
#
_entry.id   54fb9fd969ea0a70975101babbe267ad
#
_cell.length_a   1.000
_cell.length_b   1.000
_cell.length_c   1.000
_cell.angle_alpha   90.00
_cell.angle_beta   90.00
_cell.angle_gamma   90.00
#
_symmetry.space_group_name_H-M   'P 1'
#
loop_
_entity.id
_entity.type
_entity.pdbx_description
1 polymer ?
#
loop_
_entity_poly.entity_id
_entity_poly.type
_entity_poly.pdbx_seq_one_letter_code
_entity_poly.pdbx_strand_id
1 'polypeptide(L)'
;MRCRYLESDLCHSCTRANVAYAEQLAAKDASVRALLERSARANGAAAPDVEWNPPFASAEKGFRNKAKLAVGGTLSNPTLGILGSDKRGIDIAGCPLYEPAVASGIEPLREFIGLAGLTPFDVPSGRGELKSVILTGSPDGELMVRFVLRSTESLVRIRKHMSLLRQWLPRITVVSVNLLPERKAVLEGEKEILLGPEQSLRMDLGDVALRLRPQSFFQTNTRVAVGLYRQAREWVGLLCDAEGGGSHDLEAKRAEPADSEAKGAKPASSASAGGRSIELWDLYCGVG
;
A
#
# COMPACT_ATOMS: atom_id res chain seq x y z
N MET A 1 15.02 -0.54 17.05
CA MET A 1 14.60 0.85 16.66
C MET A 1 13.97 1.53 17.88
N ARG A 2 14.38 2.77 18.24
CA ARG A 2 13.69 3.55 19.28
C ARG A 2 12.45 4.24 18.71
N CYS A 3 11.32 4.16 19.42
CA CYS A 3 10.06 4.76 19.03
C CYS A 3 9.36 5.34 20.25
N ARG A 4 9.14 6.65 20.26
CA ARG A 4 8.49 7.36 21.38
C ARG A 4 7.10 6.82 21.71
N TYR A 5 6.35 6.36 20.72
CA TYR A 5 5.00 5.83 20.92
C TYR A 5 5.00 4.46 21.60
N LEU A 6 6.01 3.63 21.32
CA LEU A 6 6.21 2.36 22.01
C LEU A 6 6.71 2.59 23.44
N GLU A 7 7.68 3.50 23.61
CA GLU A 7 8.27 3.86 24.92
C GLU A 7 7.22 4.48 25.86
N SER A 8 6.22 5.19 25.30
CA SER A 8 5.10 5.78 26.05
C SER A 8 3.86 4.89 26.17
N ASP A 9 3.95 3.63 25.78
CA ASP A 9 2.86 2.65 25.81
C ASP A 9 1.61 3.02 24.97
N LEU A 10 1.79 3.92 24.00
CA LEU A 10 0.72 4.42 23.13
C LEU A 10 0.47 3.58 21.88
N CYS A 11 1.50 2.87 21.40
CA CYS A 11 1.40 2.09 20.17
C CYS A 11 2.23 0.80 20.25
N HIS A 12 1.57 -0.34 20.03
CA HIS A 12 2.17 -1.69 20.06
C HIS A 12 2.25 -2.36 18.69
N SER A 13 2.13 -1.59 17.59
CA SER A 13 2.12 -2.15 16.23
C SER A 13 3.46 -2.77 15.82
N CYS A 14 4.58 -2.36 16.42
CA CYS A 14 5.92 -2.84 16.12
C CYS A 14 6.39 -3.87 17.16
N THR A 15 5.87 -5.09 17.10
CA THR A 15 6.09 -6.14 18.09
C THR A 15 7.55 -6.57 18.28
N ARG A 16 8.43 -6.27 17.32
CA ARG A 16 9.87 -6.60 17.34
C ARG A 16 10.78 -5.37 17.41
N ALA A 17 10.26 -4.19 17.74
CA ALA A 17 11.05 -2.95 17.74
C ALA A 17 12.28 -3.01 18.68
N ASN A 18 12.21 -3.81 19.75
CA ASN A 18 13.28 -3.98 20.73
C ASN A 18 14.32 -5.06 20.36
N VAL A 19 14.11 -5.77 19.24
CA VAL A 19 15.06 -6.77 18.71
C VAL A 19 15.95 -6.10 17.69
N ALA A 20 17.25 -6.39 17.68
CA ALA A 20 18.17 -5.89 16.66
C ALA A 20 17.72 -6.31 15.26
N TYR A 21 17.83 -5.43 14.27
CA TYR A 21 17.26 -5.70 12.94
C TYR A 21 17.90 -6.93 12.27
N ALA A 22 19.20 -7.12 12.43
CA ALA A 22 19.89 -8.31 11.92
C ALA A 22 19.31 -9.62 12.51
N GLU A 23 18.99 -9.64 13.81
CA GLU A 23 18.34 -10.77 14.46
C GLU A 23 16.90 -10.98 13.96
N GLN A 24 16.15 -9.89 13.73
CA GLN A 24 14.82 -9.98 13.13
C GLN A 24 14.88 -10.64 11.74
N LEU A 25 15.87 -10.25 10.93
CA LEU A 25 16.05 -10.75 9.57
C LEU A 25 16.42 -12.22 9.58
N ALA A 26 17.41 -12.61 10.39
CA ALA A 26 17.83 -14.00 10.57
C ALA A 26 16.69 -14.90 11.07
N ALA A 27 15.91 -14.42 12.04
CA ALA A 27 14.74 -15.17 12.55
C ALA A 27 13.64 -15.36 11.50
N LYS A 28 13.42 -14.38 10.63
CA LYS A 28 12.46 -14.51 9.52
C LYS A 28 12.95 -15.53 8.49
N ASP A 29 14.22 -15.46 8.09
CA ASP A 29 14.83 -16.43 7.17
C ASP A 29 14.70 -17.86 7.72
N ALA A 30 15.14 -18.10 8.95
CA ALA A 30 15.01 -19.39 9.60
C ALA A 30 13.54 -19.90 9.67
N SER A 31 12.59 -18.98 9.92
CA SER A 31 11.17 -19.34 10.00
C SER A 31 10.62 -19.79 8.65
N VAL A 32 11.01 -19.14 7.55
CA VAL A 32 10.57 -19.51 6.20
C VAL A 32 11.16 -20.86 5.80
N ARG A 33 12.45 -21.10 6.04
CA ARG A 33 13.10 -22.40 5.79
C ARG A 33 12.39 -23.52 6.53
N ALA A 34 12.18 -23.36 7.83
CA ALA A 34 11.49 -24.35 8.65
C ALA A 34 10.04 -24.59 8.23
N LEU A 35 9.35 -23.56 7.71
CA LEU A 35 7.98 -23.69 7.17
C LEU A 35 7.96 -24.56 5.94
N LEU A 36 8.85 -24.32 4.98
CA LEU A 36 8.93 -25.10 3.74
C LEU A 36 9.31 -26.56 4.00
N GLU A 37 10.27 -26.81 4.89
CA GLU A 37 10.63 -28.17 5.30
C GLU A 37 9.46 -28.92 5.95
N ARG A 38 8.70 -28.26 6.82
CA ARG A 38 7.50 -28.85 7.45
C ARG A 38 6.42 -29.15 6.43
N SER A 39 6.19 -28.21 5.48
CA SER A 39 5.21 -28.39 4.42
C SER A 39 5.56 -29.57 3.51
N ALA A 40 6.83 -29.71 3.11
CA ALA A 40 7.28 -30.83 2.30
C ALA A 40 7.04 -32.18 3.02
N ARG A 41 7.46 -32.29 4.29
CA ARG A 41 7.25 -33.50 5.10
C ARG A 41 5.76 -33.84 5.28
N ALA A 42 4.91 -32.84 5.52
CA ALA A 42 3.47 -33.06 5.67
C ALA A 42 2.80 -33.60 4.41
N ASN A 43 3.36 -33.30 3.23
CA ASN A 43 2.90 -33.80 1.93
C ASN A 43 3.63 -35.07 1.47
N GLY A 44 4.41 -35.73 2.34
CA GLY A 44 5.16 -36.94 2.01
C GLY A 44 6.31 -36.73 1.03
N ALA A 45 6.71 -35.47 0.80
CA ALA A 45 7.84 -35.12 -0.06
C ALA A 45 9.14 -35.01 0.72
N ALA A 46 10.28 -35.31 0.08
CA ALA A 46 11.60 -34.94 0.61
C ALA A 46 11.67 -33.40 0.73
N ALA A 47 12.51 -32.93 1.65
CA ALA A 47 12.79 -31.49 1.70
C ALA A 47 13.30 -31.03 0.31
N PRO A 48 12.71 -29.97 -0.27
CA PRO A 48 13.13 -29.53 -1.58
C PRO A 48 14.59 -29.07 -1.55
N ASP A 49 15.34 -29.48 -2.55
CA ASP A 49 16.69 -28.92 -2.81
C ASP A 49 16.50 -27.50 -3.34
N VAL A 50 16.53 -26.53 -2.43
CA VAL A 50 16.28 -25.12 -2.73
C VAL A 50 17.55 -24.33 -2.53
N GLU A 51 17.97 -23.64 -3.57
CA GLU A 51 18.99 -22.59 -3.44
C GLU A 51 18.42 -21.37 -2.74
N TRP A 52 19.03 -20.97 -1.63
CA TRP A 52 18.58 -19.88 -0.79
C TRP A 52 19.37 -18.60 -1.08
N ASN A 53 18.71 -17.63 -1.65
CA ASN A 53 19.29 -16.29 -1.77
C ASN A 53 19.34 -15.60 -0.40
N PRO A 54 20.31 -14.70 -0.17
CA PRO A 54 20.34 -13.86 1.04
C PRO A 54 19.05 -13.07 1.18
N PRO A 55 18.52 -12.89 2.41
CA PRO A 55 17.33 -12.09 2.62
C PRO A 55 17.54 -10.63 2.20
N PHE A 56 16.57 -10.06 1.50
CA PHE A 56 16.61 -8.66 1.09
C PHE A 56 16.30 -7.75 2.29
N ALA A 57 17.30 -6.98 2.73
CA ALA A 57 17.19 -6.11 3.88
C ALA A 57 16.48 -4.79 3.55
N SER A 58 15.59 -4.34 4.44
CA SER A 58 14.91 -3.05 4.40
C SER A 58 15.64 -2.01 5.24
N ALA A 59 15.31 -0.73 5.03
CA ALA A 59 15.56 0.31 6.04
C ALA A 59 14.71 0.05 7.29
N GLU A 60 15.17 0.49 8.46
CA GLU A 60 14.45 0.37 9.73
C GLU A 60 13.42 1.49 9.95
N LYS A 61 13.58 2.62 9.26
CA LYS A 61 12.74 3.83 9.33
C LYS A 61 12.49 4.38 7.92
N GLY A 62 11.44 5.18 7.78
CA GLY A 62 11.16 5.91 6.55
C GLY A 62 10.94 5.00 5.32
N PHE A 63 10.41 3.80 5.52
CA PHE A 63 10.21 2.83 4.44
C PHE A 63 8.75 2.63 4.04
N ARG A 64 7.81 3.17 4.84
CA ARG A 64 6.40 2.90 4.66
C ARG A 64 5.74 3.98 3.80
N ASN A 65 5.39 3.61 2.57
CA ASN A 65 4.75 4.48 1.59
C ASN A 65 3.25 4.69 1.80
N LYS A 66 2.63 4.02 2.79
CA LYS A 66 1.18 4.12 3.04
C LYS A 66 0.88 4.26 4.52
N ALA A 67 0.15 5.31 4.88
CA ALA A 67 -0.38 5.55 6.22
C ALA A 67 -1.91 5.40 6.19
N LYS A 68 -2.45 4.50 7.01
CA LYS A 68 -3.89 4.39 7.30
C LYS A 68 -4.11 4.96 8.69
N LEU A 69 -4.62 6.18 8.77
CA LEU A 69 -4.75 6.96 9.99
C LEU A 69 -6.21 6.99 10.43
N ALA A 70 -6.53 6.33 11.52
CA ALA A 70 -7.82 6.53 12.21
C ALA A 70 -7.91 7.98 12.67
N VAL A 71 -9.04 8.62 12.44
CA VAL A 71 -9.32 9.99 12.88
C VAL A 71 -10.15 9.95 14.16
N GLY A 72 -9.62 10.58 15.20
CA GLY A 72 -10.28 10.69 16.49
C GLY A 72 -10.17 12.09 17.06
N GLY A 73 -10.33 12.24 18.37
CA GLY A 73 -10.28 13.53 19.03
C GLY A 73 -11.53 14.40 18.77
N THR A 74 -11.33 15.70 18.69
CA THR A 74 -12.39 16.68 18.42
C THR A 74 -12.17 17.39 17.09
N LEU A 75 -13.15 18.13 16.60
CA LEU A 75 -13.00 18.92 15.38
C LEU A 75 -11.89 19.98 15.49
N SER A 76 -11.73 20.58 16.67
CA SER A 76 -10.68 21.58 16.93
C SER A 76 -9.32 20.98 17.23
N ASN A 77 -9.26 19.71 17.57
CA ASN A 77 -8.02 18.98 17.86
C ASN A 77 -8.16 17.51 17.41
N PRO A 78 -8.16 17.25 16.09
CA PRO A 78 -8.28 15.90 15.59
C PRO A 78 -6.96 15.13 15.79
N THR A 79 -7.06 13.87 16.21
CA THR A 79 -5.94 12.93 16.28
C THR A 79 -5.86 12.12 15.00
N LEU A 80 -4.64 11.89 14.51
CA LEU A 80 -4.37 11.07 13.32
C LEU A 80 -3.45 9.91 13.69
N GLY A 81 -4.01 8.68 13.68
CA GLY A 81 -3.21 7.55 14.10
C GLY A 81 -3.93 6.22 14.13
N ILE A 82 -4.04 5.62 15.30
CA ILE A 82 -4.67 4.31 15.52
C ILE A 82 -5.82 4.42 16.51
N LEU A 83 -6.64 3.38 16.59
CA LEU A 83 -7.62 3.25 17.68
C LEU A 83 -7.01 2.50 18.86
N GLY A 84 -7.20 3.05 20.05
CA GLY A 84 -6.88 2.38 21.30
C GLY A 84 -7.81 1.20 21.62
N SER A 85 -7.57 0.54 22.73
CA SER A 85 -8.43 -0.53 23.25
C SER A 85 -9.85 -0.03 23.58
N ASP A 86 -9.97 1.22 24.00
CA ASP A 86 -11.22 1.94 24.23
C ASP A 86 -11.91 2.42 22.93
N LYS A 87 -11.35 2.10 21.76
CA LYS A 87 -11.80 2.52 20.41
C LYS A 87 -11.72 4.03 20.16
N ARG A 88 -10.99 4.77 20.98
CA ARG A 88 -10.70 6.19 20.75
C ARG A 88 -9.38 6.38 19.98
N GLY A 89 -9.27 7.53 19.30
CA GLY A 89 -8.09 7.85 18.50
C GLY A 89 -6.86 8.14 19.34
N ILE A 90 -5.76 7.44 19.03
CA ILE A 90 -4.42 7.73 19.56
C ILE A 90 -3.60 8.37 18.45
N ASP A 91 -3.02 9.55 18.74
CA ASP A 91 -2.19 10.27 17.78
C ASP A 91 -0.83 9.61 17.62
N ILE A 92 -0.53 9.19 16.39
CA ILE A 92 0.79 8.68 16.00
C ILE A 92 1.29 9.34 14.72
N ALA A 93 0.93 10.59 14.47
CA ALA A 93 1.31 11.35 13.27
C ALA A 93 2.82 11.35 13.02
N GLY A 94 3.63 11.39 14.06
CA GLY A 94 5.10 11.33 13.97
C GLY A 94 5.67 9.91 13.94
N CYS A 95 4.96 8.90 13.41
CA CYS A 95 5.46 7.53 13.31
C CYS A 95 6.73 7.49 12.43
N PRO A 96 7.86 6.97 12.94
CA PRO A 96 9.14 6.98 12.22
C PRO A 96 9.20 6.04 11.02
N LEU A 97 8.17 5.23 10.80
CA LEU A 97 8.12 4.29 9.68
C LEU A 97 7.71 4.94 8.36
N TYR A 98 6.99 6.07 8.40
CA TYR A 98 6.49 6.71 7.18
C TYR A 98 7.62 7.32 6.34
N GLU A 99 7.53 7.12 5.01
CA GLU A 99 8.38 7.82 4.05
C GLU A 99 8.16 9.34 4.14
N PRO A 100 9.17 10.17 3.80
CA PRO A 100 9.11 11.63 3.97
C PRO A 100 7.87 12.26 3.33
N ALA A 101 7.48 11.83 2.13
CA ALA A 101 6.30 12.37 1.44
C ALA A 101 5.00 12.10 2.23
N VAL A 102 4.84 10.90 2.78
CA VAL A 102 3.69 10.54 3.62
C VAL A 102 3.72 11.31 4.93
N ALA A 103 4.88 11.36 5.61
CA ALA A 103 5.03 12.05 6.88
C ALA A 103 4.71 13.55 6.78
N SER A 104 5.19 14.23 5.72
CA SER A 104 4.95 15.66 5.48
C SER A 104 3.49 15.99 5.17
N GLY A 105 2.70 15.00 4.70
CA GLY A 105 1.29 15.19 4.39
C GLY A 105 0.36 15.16 5.61
N ILE A 106 0.81 14.66 6.76
CA ILE A 106 -0.09 14.38 7.90
C ILE A 106 -0.57 15.66 8.58
N GLU A 107 0.33 16.60 8.92
CA GLU A 107 -0.07 17.85 9.59
C GLU A 107 -0.96 18.75 8.71
N PRO A 108 -0.68 19.00 7.43
CA PRO A 108 -1.61 19.71 6.55
C PRO A 108 -2.99 19.06 6.47
N LEU A 109 -3.07 17.73 6.53
CA LEU A 109 -4.36 17.03 6.57
C LEU A 109 -5.08 17.22 7.90
N ARG A 110 -4.36 17.28 9.03
CA ARG A 110 -4.93 17.61 10.34
C ARG A 110 -5.59 19.00 10.32
N GLU A 111 -4.91 19.99 9.79
CA GLU A 111 -5.43 21.35 9.64
C GLU A 111 -6.63 21.37 8.70
N PHE A 112 -6.57 20.65 7.59
CA PHE A 112 -7.65 20.54 6.62
C PHE A 112 -8.91 19.93 7.23
N ILE A 113 -8.80 18.92 8.07
CA ILE A 113 -9.92 18.28 8.78
C ILE A 113 -10.68 19.31 9.61
N GLY A 114 -9.96 20.13 10.38
CA GLY A 114 -10.54 21.22 11.18
C GLY A 114 -11.22 22.28 10.31
N LEU A 115 -10.51 22.78 9.30
CA LEU A 115 -10.99 23.82 8.40
C LEU A 115 -12.23 23.41 7.61
N ALA A 116 -12.24 22.19 7.07
CA ALA A 116 -13.37 21.68 6.29
C ALA A 116 -14.53 21.15 7.16
N GLY A 117 -14.41 21.24 8.48
CA GLY A 117 -15.44 20.80 9.41
C GLY A 117 -15.73 19.30 9.36
N LEU A 118 -14.69 18.47 9.11
CA LEU A 118 -14.82 17.02 8.99
C LEU A 118 -14.85 16.39 10.38
N THR A 119 -16.02 16.23 10.97
CA THR A 119 -16.19 15.69 12.33
C THR A 119 -15.58 14.29 12.47
N PRO A 120 -14.61 14.08 13.37
CA PRO A 120 -14.08 12.75 13.66
C PRO A 120 -15.19 11.78 14.06
N PHE A 121 -15.09 10.54 13.54
CA PHE A 121 -16.06 9.51 13.89
C PHE A 121 -15.69 8.87 15.22
N ASP A 122 -16.50 9.08 16.23
CA ASP A 122 -16.35 8.44 17.53
C ASP A 122 -17.01 7.06 17.52
N VAL A 123 -16.21 6.00 17.58
CA VAL A 123 -16.69 4.61 17.48
C VAL A 123 -17.62 4.24 18.62
N PRO A 124 -17.37 4.61 19.91
CA PRO A 124 -18.27 4.29 21.02
C PRO A 124 -19.68 4.89 20.84
N SER A 125 -19.77 6.17 20.51
CA SER A 125 -21.08 6.84 20.35
C SER A 125 -21.69 6.62 18.96
N GLY A 126 -20.87 6.30 17.96
CA GLY A 126 -21.28 6.18 16.56
C GLY A 126 -21.65 7.50 15.90
N ARG A 127 -21.15 8.60 16.41
CA ARG A 127 -21.36 9.96 15.89
C ARG A 127 -20.14 10.44 15.14
N GLY A 128 -20.31 11.38 14.20
CA GLY A 128 -19.26 11.91 13.36
C GLY A 128 -19.26 11.31 11.95
N GLU A 129 -18.42 11.83 11.08
CA GLU A 129 -18.40 11.49 9.66
C GLU A 129 -17.06 10.90 9.19
N LEU A 130 -15.92 11.48 9.60
CA LEU A 130 -14.61 11.08 9.13
C LEU A 130 -14.03 9.97 10.01
N LYS A 131 -13.94 8.76 9.45
CA LYS A 131 -13.41 7.57 10.15
C LYS A 131 -11.90 7.46 10.07
N SER A 132 -11.36 7.67 8.88
CA SER A 132 -9.92 7.59 8.66
C SER A 132 -9.50 8.41 7.45
N VAL A 133 -8.20 8.69 7.39
CA VAL A 133 -7.53 9.22 6.20
C VAL A 133 -6.44 8.24 5.80
N ILE A 134 -6.38 7.93 4.51
CA ILE A 134 -5.35 7.05 3.96
C ILE A 134 -4.47 7.88 3.03
N LEU A 135 -3.19 7.97 3.38
CA LEU A 135 -2.17 8.58 2.52
C LEU A 135 -1.36 7.49 1.86
N THR A 136 -1.08 7.66 0.58
CA THR A 136 -0.13 6.82 -0.15
C THR A 136 0.83 7.73 -0.89
N GLY A 137 2.14 7.51 -0.70
CA GLY A 137 3.20 8.23 -1.39
C GLY A 137 3.75 7.42 -2.56
N SER A 138 4.09 8.08 -3.65
CA SER A 138 4.87 7.51 -4.74
C SER A 138 6.38 7.68 -4.51
N PRO A 139 7.24 6.92 -5.21
CA PRO A 139 8.69 7.12 -5.19
C PRO A 139 9.11 8.55 -5.57
N ASP A 140 8.35 9.20 -6.47
CA ASP A 140 8.57 10.57 -6.89
C ASP A 140 8.07 11.62 -5.88
N GLY A 141 7.47 11.17 -4.77
CA GLY A 141 6.94 12.01 -3.70
C GLY A 141 5.56 12.59 -3.99
N GLU A 142 4.85 12.12 -5.02
CA GLU A 142 3.43 12.45 -5.21
C GLU A 142 2.57 11.74 -4.15
N LEU A 143 1.39 12.31 -3.89
CA LEU A 143 0.48 11.81 -2.84
C LEU A 143 -0.90 11.48 -3.40
N MET A 144 -1.42 10.35 -2.95
CA MET A 144 -2.84 10.03 -3.01
C MET A 144 -3.43 10.12 -1.61
N VAL A 145 -4.53 10.87 -1.47
CA VAL A 145 -5.26 11.06 -0.22
C VAL A 145 -6.68 10.53 -0.38
N ARG A 146 -7.09 9.68 0.56
CA ARG A 146 -8.43 9.10 0.60
C ARG A 146 -9.07 9.40 1.95
N PHE A 147 -10.22 10.06 1.94
CA PHE A 147 -11.04 10.30 3.13
C PHE A 147 -12.07 9.17 3.25
N VAL A 148 -12.02 8.42 4.34
CA VAL A 148 -13.03 7.36 4.61
C VAL A 148 -14.14 7.96 5.45
N LEU A 149 -15.30 8.14 4.84
CA LEU A 149 -16.47 8.79 5.45
C LEU A 149 -17.55 7.78 5.76
N ARG A 150 -18.37 8.07 6.79
CA ARG A 150 -19.58 7.32 7.09
C ARG A 150 -20.66 7.53 6.03
N SER A 151 -20.78 8.74 5.51
CA SER A 151 -21.79 9.12 4.51
C SER A 151 -21.25 10.14 3.52
N THR A 152 -22.10 10.65 2.63
CA THR A 152 -21.74 11.71 1.68
C THR A 152 -21.91 13.12 2.26
N GLU A 153 -22.28 13.26 3.53
CA GLU A 153 -22.59 14.55 4.16
C GLU A 153 -21.43 15.54 4.06
N SER A 154 -20.22 15.08 4.32
CA SER A 154 -19.00 15.91 4.30
C SER A 154 -18.40 16.15 2.89
N LEU A 155 -18.91 15.48 1.87
CA LEU A 155 -18.35 15.52 0.51
C LEU A 155 -18.36 16.94 -0.09
N VAL A 156 -19.43 17.70 0.13
CA VAL A 156 -19.56 19.09 -0.36
C VAL A 156 -18.49 19.99 0.29
N ARG A 157 -18.22 19.79 1.58
CA ARG A 157 -17.22 20.58 2.32
C ARG A 157 -15.80 20.25 1.83
N ILE A 158 -15.50 18.98 1.61
CA ILE A 158 -14.20 18.59 1.03
C ILE A 158 -14.02 19.24 -0.34
N ARG A 159 -15.01 19.15 -1.22
CA ARG A 159 -14.95 19.78 -2.57
C ARG A 159 -14.75 21.28 -2.50
N LYS A 160 -15.47 21.98 -1.59
CA LYS A 160 -15.35 23.42 -1.40
C LYS A 160 -13.93 23.85 -1.06
N HIS A 161 -13.21 23.07 -0.27
CA HIS A 161 -11.87 23.41 0.21
C HIS A 161 -10.72 22.69 -0.55
N MET A 162 -11.04 22.04 -1.68
CA MET A 162 -10.05 21.26 -2.45
C MET A 162 -8.89 22.12 -2.98
N SER A 163 -9.13 23.36 -3.38
CA SER A 163 -8.08 24.27 -3.84
C SER A 163 -7.06 24.56 -2.74
N LEU A 164 -7.53 24.75 -1.52
CA LEU A 164 -6.68 24.99 -0.37
C LEU A 164 -5.87 23.75 0.03
N LEU A 165 -6.51 22.56 -0.03
CA LEU A 165 -5.79 21.30 0.19
C LEU A 165 -4.64 21.12 -0.81
N ARG A 166 -4.86 21.46 -2.08
CA ARG A 166 -3.82 21.41 -3.13
C ARG A 166 -2.73 22.46 -2.92
N GLN A 167 -3.06 23.61 -2.37
CA GLN A 167 -2.08 24.64 -2.00
C GLN A 167 -1.19 24.19 -0.87
N TRP A 168 -1.73 23.54 0.17
CA TRP A 168 -0.98 23.02 1.30
C TRP A 168 -0.18 21.76 0.96
N LEU A 169 -0.71 20.95 0.06
CA LEU A 169 -0.08 19.71 -0.40
C LEU A 169 0.04 19.75 -1.95
N PRO A 170 1.01 20.52 -2.48
CA PRO A 170 1.12 20.75 -3.93
C PRO A 170 1.45 19.48 -4.74
N ARG A 171 1.92 18.44 -4.07
CA ARG A 171 2.21 17.14 -4.69
C ARG A 171 1.05 16.14 -4.60
N ILE A 172 -0.14 16.58 -4.18
CA ILE A 172 -1.34 15.74 -4.25
C ILE A 172 -1.75 15.55 -5.73
N THR A 173 -1.74 14.30 -6.16
CA THR A 173 -2.19 13.88 -7.49
C THR A 173 -3.62 13.34 -7.44
N VAL A 174 -3.89 12.42 -6.53
CA VAL A 174 -5.20 11.76 -6.42
C VAL A 174 -5.87 12.11 -5.11
N VAL A 175 -7.13 12.52 -5.18
CA VAL A 175 -7.99 12.69 -4.00
C VAL A 175 -9.28 11.93 -4.20
N SER A 176 -9.68 11.15 -3.21
CA SER A 176 -10.95 10.42 -3.24
C SER A 176 -11.63 10.37 -1.88
N VAL A 177 -12.90 10.01 -1.91
CA VAL A 177 -13.73 9.69 -0.76
C VAL A 177 -14.18 8.25 -0.87
N ASN A 178 -13.88 7.46 0.14
CA ASN A 178 -14.39 6.12 0.31
C ASN A 178 -15.58 6.13 1.29
N LEU A 179 -16.68 5.49 0.94
CA LEU A 179 -17.86 5.44 1.79
C LEU A 179 -17.90 4.13 2.58
N LEU A 180 -17.87 4.26 3.91
CA LEU A 180 -17.96 3.16 4.87
C LEU A 180 -19.08 3.44 5.88
N PRO A 181 -20.35 3.21 5.53
CA PRO A 181 -21.49 3.50 6.42
C PRO A 181 -21.53 2.57 7.64
N GLU A 182 -21.06 1.36 7.51
CA GLU A 182 -21.16 0.32 8.50
C GLU A 182 -20.16 0.49 9.67
N ARG A 183 -20.53 -0.03 10.85
CA ARG A 183 -19.66 -0.07 12.04
C ARG A 183 -18.79 -1.34 12.09
N LYS A 184 -18.52 -1.96 10.94
CA LYS A 184 -17.66 -3.15 10.86
C LYS A 184 -16.20 -2.80 11.12
N ALA A 185 -15.43 -3.78 11.60
CA ALA A 185 -13.99 -3.69 11.79
C ALA A 185 -13.22 -3.79 10.45
N VAL A 186 -13.75 -3.15 9.40
CA VAL A 186 -13.11 -3.01 8.10
C VAL A 186 -12.60 -1.59 7.93
N LEU A 187 -11.53 -1.43 7.17
CA LEU A 187 -10.87 -0.13 7.03
C LEU A 187 -11.45 0.70 5.89
N GLU A 188 -12.13 0.09 4.94
CA GLU A 188 -12.61 0.68 3.69
C GLU A 188 -13.92 0.04 3.28
N GLY A 189 -14.81 0.83 2.65
CA GLY A 189 -16.05 0.36 2.03
C GLY A 189 -15.85 0.11 0.54
N GLU A 190 -16.90 -0.35 -0.11
CA GLU A 190 -16.87 -0.70 -1.54
C GLU A 190 -16.91 0.52 -2.46
N LYS A 191 -17.62 1.59 -2.05
CA LYS A 191 -17.85 2.75 -2.91
C LYS A 191 -16.75 3.77 -2.78
N GLU A 192 -16.08 4.07 -3.89
CA GLU A 192 -15.06 5.10 -4.03
C GLU A 192 -15.55 6.24 -4.93
N ILE A 193 -15.32 7.50 -4.54
CA ILE A 193 -15.70 8.71 -5.28
C ILE A 193 -14.45 9.53 -5.51
N LEU A 194 -14.01 9.63 -6.74
CA LEU A 194 -12.87 10.47 -7.13
C LEU A 194 -13.25 11.95 -7.09
N LEU A 195 -12.35 12.81 -6.62
CA LEU A 195 -12.55 14.25 -6.45
C LEU A 195 -11.69 15.10 -7.39
N GLY A 196 -11.07 14.51 -8.39
CA GLY A 196 -10.23 15.17 -9.38
C GLY A 196 -10.17 14.37 -10.67
N PRO A 197 -9.49 14.90 -11.69
CA PRO A 197 -9.32 14.24 -12.98
C PRO A 197 -8.43 13.00 -12.87
N GLU A 198 -7.42 13.05 -12.00
CA GLU A 198 -6.48 11.95 -11.83
C GLU A 198 -7.11 10.81 -11.03
N GLN A 199 -7.04 9.60 -11.59
CA GLN A 199 -7.66 8.41 -11.04
C GLN A 199 -6.65 7.44 -10.40
N SER A 200 -5.37 7.62 -10.68
CA SER A 200 -4.30 6.74 -10.24
C SER A 200 -3.03 7.49 -9.90
N LEU A 201 -2.32 7.01 -8.89
CA LEU A 201 -0.99 7.46 -8.51
C LEU A 201 0.04 6.67 -9.32
N ARG A 202 1.00 7.36 -9.94
CA ARG A 202 2.10 6.71 -10.64
C ARG A 202 3.13 6.22 -9.62
N MET A 203 3.46 4.93 -9.70
CA MET A 203 4.50 4.28 -8.91
C MET A 203 5.63 3.91 -9.86
N ASP A 204 6.63 4.78 -9.99
CA ASP A 204 7.81 4.51 -10.79
C ASP A 204 8.80 3.67 -9.97
N LEU A 205 9.05 2.44 -10.43
CA LEU A 205 9.92 1.49 -9.73
C LEU A 205 11.27 1.33 -10.45
N GLY A 206 11.56 2.21 -11.39
CA GLY A 206 12.72 2.21 -12.25
C GLY A 206 12.45 1.44 -13.54
N ASP A 207 12.50 0.11 -13.50
CA ASP A 207 12.31 -0.74 -14.68
C ASP A 207 10.83 -0.85 -15.12
N VAL A 208 9.90 -0.58 -14.21
CA VAL A 208 8.47 -0.64 -14.46
C VAL A 208 7.75 0.50 -13.73
N ALA A 209 6.72 1.06 -14.35
CA ALA A 209 5.84 2.04 -13.71
C ALA A 209 4.42 1.48 -13.62
N LEU A 210 3.90 1.42 -12.41
CA LEU A 210 2.54 0.97 -12.13
C LEU A 210 1.60 2.16 -11.93
N ARG A 211 0.31 1.97 -12.20
CA ARG A 211 -0.75 2.95 -11.91
C ARG A 211 -1.64 2.44 -10.78
N LEU A 212 -1.44 3.00 -9.60
CA LEU A 212 -2.12 2.59 -8.38
C LEU A 212 -3.43 3.35 -8.20
N ARG A 213 -4.56 2.68 -8.33
CA ARG A 213 -5.87 3.24 -8.01
C ARG A 213 -6.12 3.23 -6.49
N PRO A 214 -7.07 4.03 -5.97
CA PRO A 214 -7.33 4.13 -4.53
C PRO A 214 -7.53 2.79 -3.81
N GLN A 215 -8.23 1.84 -4.40
CA GLN A 215 -8.52 0.53 -3.80
C GLN A 215 -7.50 -0.55 -4.15
N SER A 216 -6.52 -0.24 -5.01
CA SER A 216 -5.50 -1.22 -5.40
C SER A 216 -4.57 -1.57 -4.25
N PHE A 217 -4.15 -2.83 -4.23
CA PHE A 217 -3.07 -3.27 -3.35
C PHE A 217 -1.72 -2.85 -3.92
N PHE A 218 -0.83 -2.42 -3.05
CA PHE A 218 0.59 -2.25 -3.33
C PHE A 218 1.38 -2.50 -2.05
N GLN A 219 2.59 -3.05 -2.18
CA GLN A 219 3.47 -3.30 -1.05
C GLN A 219 3.84 -2.00 -0.35
N THR A 220 3.72 -1.97 0.97
CA THR A 220 3.92 -0.74 1.76
C THR A 220 5.38 -0.31 1.91
N ASN A 221 6.31 -1.12 1.46
CA ASN A 221 7.74 -0.83 1.41
C ASN A 221 8.19 -0.84 -0.04
N THR A 222 8.30 0.34 -0.65
CA THR A 222 8.62 0.52 -2.07
C THR A 222 9.94 -0.13 -2.45
N ARG A 223 10.99 0.04 -1.62
CA ARG A 223 12.32 -0.53 -1.90
C ARG A 223 12.30 -2.05 -1.92
N VAL A 224 11.58 -2.66 -0.98
CA VAL A 224 11.41 -4.13 -0.95
C VAL A 224 10.58 -4.59 -2.15
N ALA A 225 9.53 -3.87 -2.53
CA ALA A 225 8.74 -4.18 -3.72
C ALA A 225 9.60 -4.19 -4.99
N VAL A 226 10.43 -3.16 -5.19
CA VAL A 226 11.39 -3.10 -6.30
C VAL A 226 12.32 -4.30 -6.31
N GLY A 227 12.87 -4.68 -5.13
CA GLY A 227 13.72 -5.86 -5.01
C GLY A 227 12.99 -7.15 -5.40
N LEU A 228 11.74 -7.32 -4.96
CA LEU A 228 10.92 -8.49 -5.30
C LEU A 228 10.62 -8.56 -6.80
N TYR A 229 10.24 -7.45 -7.44
CA TYR A 229 9.99 -7.43 -8.89
C TYR A 229 11.25 -7.71 -9.71
N ARG A 230 12.41 -7.16 -9.31
CA ARG A 230 13.69 -7.46 -9.96
C ARG A 230 14.06 -8.93 -9.85
N GLN A 231 13.95 -9.49 -8.65
CA GLN A 231 14.25 -10.90 -8.41
C GLN A 231 13.34 -11.84 -9.22
N ALA A 232 12.03 -11.54 -9.25
CA ALA A 232 11.09 -12.31 -10.06
C ALA A 232 11.46 -12.27 -11.56
N ARG A 233 11.82 -11.09 -12.07
CA ARG A 233 12.24 -10.92 -13.47
C ARG A 233 13.52 -11.67 -13.78
N GLU A 234 14.52 -11.65 -12.89
CA GLU A 234 15.76 -12.41 -13.03
C GLU A 234 15.49 -13.91 -13.09
N TRP A 235 14.65 -14.44 -12.22
CA TRP A 235 14.29 -15.86 -12.24
C TRP A 235 13.54 -16.27 -13.52
N VAL A 236 12.61 -15.44 -13.99
CA VAL A 236 11.96 -15.69 -15.29
C VAL A 236 12.96 -15.68 -16.43
N GLY A 237 13.92 -14.72 -16.44
CA GLY A 237 15.00 -14.69 -17.43
C GLY A 237 15.84 -15.95 -17.43
N LEU A 238 16.28 -16.40 -16.26
CA LEU A 238 17.07 -17.64 -16.12
C LEU A 238 16.30 -18.89 -16.62
N LEU A 239 14.99 -18.97 -16.37
CA LEU A 239 14.16 -20.06 -16.90
C LEU A 239 14.07 -20.01 -18.42
N CYS A 240 13.95 -18.79 -19.02
CA CYS A 240 13.94 -18.62 -20.46
C CYS A 240 15.26 -19.06 -21.09
N ASP A 241 16.39 -18.71 -20.50
CA ASP A 241 17.75 -19.06 -20.99
C ASP A 241 18.03 -20.57 -20.85
N ALA A 242 17.62 -21.17 -19.74
CA ALA A 242 17.80 -22.60 -19.47
C ALA A 242 17.06 -23.52 -20.48
N GLU A 243 15.96 -23.03 -21.06
CA GLU A 243 15.20 -23.74 -22.08
C GLU A 243 15.69 -23.50 -23.52
N GLY A 244 16.84 -22.82 -23.70
CA GLY A 244 17.52 -22.63 -25.01
C GLY A 244 16.91 -21.51 -25.85
N GLY A 245 16.29 -20.52 -25.25
CA GLY A 245 15.86 -19.28 -25.88
C GLY A 245 16.98 -18.24 -25.83
N GLY A 246 17.48 -17.81 -27.01
CA GLY A 246 18.39 -16.67 -27.10
C GLY A 246 17.75 -15.40 -26.48
N SER A 247 18.59 -14.44 -26.09
CA SER A 247 18.24 -13.19 -25.42
C SER A 247 16.95 -12.57 -25.97
N HIS A 248 15.88 -12.68 -25.21
CA HIS A 248 14.66 -11.93 -25.47
C HIS A 248 14.72 -10.62 -24.71
N ASP A 249 14.82 -9.52 -25.46
CA ASP A 249 14.44 -8.20 -24.95
C ASP A 249 12.98 -8.28 -24.53
N LEU A 250 12.74 -8.34 -23.23
CA LEU A 250 11.41 -8.20 -22.64
C LEU A 250 10.99 -6.73 -22.77
N GLU A 251 10.69 -6.30 -23.99
CA GLU A 251 9.97 -5.05 -24.20
C GLU A 251 8.58 -5.20 -23.57
N ALA A 252 8.37 -4.51 -22.45
CA ALA A 252 7.06 -4.34 -21.88
C ALA A 252 6.19 -3.60 -22.91
N LYS A 253 5.34 -4.31 -23.63
CA LYS A 253 4.31 -3.69 -24.47
C LYS A 253 3.47 -2.81 -23.55
N ARG A 254 3.54 -1.49 -23.78
CA ARG A 254 2.67 -0.51 -23.14
C ARG A 254 1.23 -0.93 -23.41
N ALA A 255 0.51 -1.35 -22.38
CA ALA A 255 -0.93 -1.50 -22.45
C ALA A 255 -1.52 -0.10 -22.63
N GLU A 256 -2.15 0.15 -23.78
CA GLU A 256 -2.99 1.33 -23.97
C GLU A 256 -4.18 1.26 -23.01
N PRO A 257 -4.72 2.40 -22.52
CA PRO A 257 -5.83 2.40 -21.58
C PRO A 257 -7.06 1.82 -22.26
N ALA A 258 -7.51 0.65 -21.81
CA ALA A 258 -8.79 0.10 -22.20
C ALA A 258 -9.90 0.89 -21.50
N ASP A 259 -10.61 1.73 -22.24
CA ASP A 259 -11.93 2.23 -21.89
C ASP A 259 -12.93 1.06 -21.93
N SER A 260 -13.66 0.93 -20.81
CA SER A 260 -14.96 0.30 -20.59
C SER A 260 -15.30 -1.03 -21.25
N GLU A 261 -15.91 -1.89 -20.41
CA GLU A 261 -16.73 -3.05 -20.68
C GLU A 261 -16.02 -4.40 -20.84
N ALA A 262 -15.88 -5.09 -19.69
CA ALA A 262 -15.53 -6.49 -19.64
C ALA A 262 -16.71 -7.36 -20.14
N LYS A 263 -16.61 -7.83 -21.35
CA LYS A 263 -17.26 -9.08 -21.82
C LYS A 263 -16.17 -9.96 -22.43
N GLY A 264 -15.99 -11.12 -21.80
CA GLY A 264 -15.27 -12.31 -22.21
C GLY A 264 -14.39 -12.23 -23.48
N ALA A 265 -13.15 -11.79 -23.34
CA ALA A 265 -12.19 -11.88 -24.43
C ALA A 265 -11.47 -13.24 -24.36
N LYS A 266 -11.66 -14.07 -25.37
CA LYS A 266 -10.79 -15.20 -25.68
C LYS A 266 -9.38 -14.66 -25.99
N PRO A 267 -8.31 -15.35 -25.58
CA PRO A 267 -6.97 -14.95 -25.95
C PRO A 267 -6.82 -14.99 -27.48
N ALA A 268 -6.33 -13.89 -28.04
CA ALA A 268 -5.99 -13.82 -29.46
C ALA A 268 -4.80 -14.74 -29.73
N SER A 269 -5.00 -15.73 -30.59
CA SER A 269 -3.92 -16.58 -31.10
C SER A 269 -3.04 -15.75 -32.03
N SER A 270 -1.86 -15.36 -31.58
CA SER A 270 -0.79 -14.88 -32.48
C SER A 270 -0.02 -16.09 -32.98
N ALA A 271 -0.15 -16.41 -34.24
CA ALA A 271 0.73 -17.35 -34.92
C ALA A 271 2.12 -16.71 -35.01
N SER A 272 3.10 -17.24 -34.29
CA SER A 272 4.51 -16.89 -34.41
C SER A 272 5.33 -18.09 -34.82
N ALA A 273 6.33 -17.82 -35.69
CA ALA A 273 7.30 -18.80 -36.13
C ALA A 273 8.06 -19.41 -34.94
N GLY A 274 8.03 -20.71 -34.82
CA GLY A 274 9.00 -21.66 -34.22
C GLY A 274 9.67 -21.39 -32.87
N GLY A 275 9.24 -20.42 -32.06
CA GLY A 275 9.78 -20.18 -30.71
C GLY A 275 8.93 -20.88 -29.65
N ARG A 276 9.54 -21.60 -28.71
CA ARG A 276 8.85 -22.12 -27.52
C ARG A 276 8.33 -20.93 -26.71
N SER A 277 7.04 -20.94 -26.39
CA SER A 277 6.43 -19.93 -25.49
C SER A 277 6.53 -20.41 -24.05
N ILE A 278 7.00 -19.52 -23.14
CA ILE A 278 6.91 -19.76 -21.71
C ILE A 278 5.59 -19.18 -21.25
N GLU A 279 4.82 -19.97 -20.54
CA GLU A 279 3.55 -19.54 -19.94
C GLU A 279 3.79 -19.20 -18.46
N LEU A 280 3.56 -17.93 -18.09
CA LEU A 280 3.66 -17.44 -16.72
C LEU A 280 2.24 -17.16 -16.19
N TRP A 281 1.91 -17.80 -15.07
CA TRP A 281 0.64 -17.59 -14.38
C TRP A 281 0.87 -16.75 -13.13
N ASP A 282 0.31 -15.54 -13.09
CA ASP A 282 0.20 -14.75 -11.88
C ASP A 282 -1.23 -14.82 -11.34
N LEU A 283 -1.43 -15.58 -10.27
CA LEU A 283 -2.75 -15.82 -9.68
C LEU A 283 -3.23 -14.66 -8.79
N TYR A 284 -2.37 -13.69 -8.48
CA TYR A 284 -2.65 -12.56 -7.60
C TYR A 284 -2.13 -11.23 -8.17
N CYS A 285 -2.23 -11.04 -9.48
CA CYS A 285 -1.59 -9.92 -10.18
C CYS A 285 -2.03 -8.52 -9.71
N GLY A 286 -3.14 -8.36 -9.02
CA GLY A 286 -3.55 -7.11 -8.39
C GLY A 286 -3.62 -5.90 -9.31
N VAL A 287 -2.50 -5.22 -9.52
CA VAL A 287 -2.37 -4.02 -10.37
C VAL A 287 -1.47 -4.26 -11.59
N GLY A 288 -0.99 -5.47 -11.75
CA GLY A 288 -0.11 -5.87 -12.86
C GLY A 288 -0.87 -6.25 -14.11
#